data_fde3cd262ac4ae709aed888ba7cc5a47
#
_entry.id   fde3cd262ac4ae709aed888ba7cc5a47
#
_cell.length_a   1.000
_cell.length_b   1.000
_cell.length_c   1.000
_cell.angle_alpha   90.00
_cell.angle_beta   90.00
_cell.angle_gamma   90.00
#
_symmetry.space_group_name_H-M   'P 1'
#
loop_
_entity.id
_entity.type
_entity.pdbx_description
1 polymer ?
#
loop_
_entity_poly.entity_id
_entity_poly.type
_entity_poly.pdbx_seq_one_letter_code
_entity_poly.pdbx_strand_id
1 'polypeptide(L)'
;MTGQTTGISLAAVVALWCAAAAAQDQSFSPQQIATGAEIFARNCSPCHGARMQDPEGAFDLRKFPPGEHDRFMRSVTNGKSQMPAWGDLLKGDDIEALWSYVTMGEKK
;
A
#
# COMPACT_ATOMS: atom_id res chain seq x y z
N MET A 1 -62.81 24.45 27.46
CA MET A 1 -62.14 23.15 27.37
C MET A 1 -61.14 23.22 26.28
N THR A 2 -59.99 23.69 26.60
CA THR A 2 -58.94 23.87 25.62
C THR A 2 -58.04 22.67 25.61
N GLY A 3 -58.16 21.89 24.56
CA GLY A 3 -57.19 20.82 24.27
C GLY A 3 -55.89 21.41 23.85
N GLN A 4 -54.91 21.32 24.70
CA GLN A 4 -53.53 21.67 24.37
C GLN A 4 -52.94 20.50 23.57
N THR A 5 -52.90 20.68 22.30
CA THR A 5 -52.06 19.81 21.49
C THR A 5 -50.65 20.34 21.49
N THR A 6 -49.87 19.82 22.38
CA THR A 6 -48.44 20.04 22.32
C THR A 6 -47.90 19.30 21.13
N GLY A 7 -47.65 20.05 20.08
CA GLY A 7 -46.90 19.53 18.95
C GLY A 7 -45.47 19.22 19.38
N ILE A 8 -45.17 17.95 19.46
CA ILE A 8 -43.78 17.52 19.64
C ILE A 8 -43.10 17.74 18.29
N SER A 9 -42.34 18.81 18.19
CA SER A 9 -41.40 18.95 17.11
C SER A 9 -40.33 17.89 17.27
N LEU A 10 -40.46 16.82 16.57
CA LEU A 10 -39.36 15.91 16.33
C LEU A 10 -38.35 16.65 15.42
N ALA A 11 -37.41 17.30 16.06
CA ALA A 11 -36.23 17.72 15.38
C ALA A 11 -35.55 16.43 14.88
N ALA A 12 -35.72 16.12 13.64
CA ALA A 12 -34.94 15.09 13.01
C ALA A 12 -33.46 15.56 13.04
N VAL A 13 -32.73 15.01 14.00
CA VAL A 13 -31.28 15.12 13.98
C VAL A 13 -30.86 14.23 12.82
N VAL A 14 -30.73 14.82 11.66
CA VAL A 14 -30.00 14.21 10.57
C VAL A 14 -28.55 14.21 11.02
N ALA A 15 -28.15 13.11 11.67
CA ALA A 15 -26.76 12.84 11.83
C ALA A 15 -26.20 12.68 10.40
N LEU A 16 -25.62 13.74 9.87
CA LEU A 16 -24.76 13.65 8.72
C LEU A 16 -23.55 12.83 9.16
N TRP A 17 -23.66 11.56 8.94
CA TRP A 17 -22.49 10.73 8.87
C TRP A 17 -21.74 11.16 7.62
N CYS A 18 -20.90 12.16 7.78
CA CYS A 18 -19.82 12.31 6.86
C CYS A 18 -18.97 11.05 7.02
N ALA A 19 -19.31 10.02 6.28
CA ALA A 19 -18.30 9.06 5.91
C ALA A 19 -17.27 9.90 5.16
N ALA A 20 -16.29 10.40 5.89
CA ALA A 20 -15.07 10.80 5.27
C ALA A 20 -14.66 9.54 4.49
N ALA A 21 -14.87 9.55 3.19
CA ALA A 21 -14.15 8.64 2.35
C ALA A 21 -12.71 8.86 2.74
N ALA A 22 -12.20 7.99 3.59
CA ALA A 22 -10.80 7.97 3.91
C ALA A 22 -10.15 7.95 2.54
N ALA A 23 -9.54 9.06 2.16
CA ALA A 23 -8.63 9.05 1.05
C ALA A 23 -7.85 7.78 1.28
N GLN A 24 -7.83 6.88 0.30
CA GLN A 24 -7.09 5.66 0.43
C GLN A 24 -5.63 6.02 0.36
N ASP A 25 -5.19 6.73 1.38
CA ASP A 25 -3.79 6.75 1.70
C ASP A 25 -3.44 5.30 1.92
N GLN A 26 -2.55 4.81 1.08
CA GLN A 26 -2.04 3.46 1.21
C GLN A 26 -1.28 3.40 2.53
N SER A 27 -2.04 3.29 3.62
CA SER A 27 -1.47 3.11 4.93
C SER A 27 -1.21 1.62 5.11
N PHE A 28 0.05 1.27 5.09
CA PHE A 28 0.49 -0.08 5.37
C PHE A 28 0.81 -0.22 6.86
N SER A 29 0.52 -1.39 7.42
CA SER A 29 0.91 -1.66 8.80
C SER A 29 2.43 -1.73 8.93
N PRO A 30 3.01 -1.37 10.09
CA PRO A 30 4.43 -1.57 10.34
C PRO A 30 4.87 -3.02 10.14
N GLN A 31 4.02 -3.99 10.45
CA GLN A 31 4.32 -5.40 10.26
C GLN A 31 4.40 -5.77 8.77
N GLN A 32 3.52 -5.23 7.96
CA GLN A 32 3.54 -5.46 6.52
C GLN A 32 4.81 -4.89 5.89
N ILE A 33 5.20 -3.70 6.28
CA ILE A 33 6.43 -3.07 5.83
C ILE A 33 7.65 -3.89 6.26
N ALA A 34 7.68 -4.37 7.50
CA ALA A 34 8.76 -5.21 8.01
C ALA A 34 8.86 -6.54 7.24
N THR A 35 7.72 -7.17 6.94
CA THR A 35 7.68 -8.38 6.11
C THR A 35 8.22 -8.10 4.72
N GLY A 36 7.83 -7.00 4.11
CA GLY A 36 8.36 -6.56 2.82
C GLY A 36 9.86 -6.33 2.84
N ALA A 37 10.38 -5.72 3.91
CA ALA A 37 11.81 -5.51 4.09
C ALA A 37 12.59 -6.83 4.14
N GLU A 38 12.07 -7.82 4.84
CA GLU A 38 12.70 -9.15 4.90
C GLU A 38 12.70 -9.86 3.55
N ILE A 39 11.58 -9.84 2.85
CA ILE A 39 11.48 -10.44 1.51
C ILE A 39 12.44 -9.73 0.55
N PHE A 40 12.49 -8.42 0.61
CA PHE A 40 13.39 -7.61 -0.19
C PHE A 40 14.86 -7.96 0.07
N ALA A 41 15.25 -8.05 1.32
CA ALA A 41 16.62 -8.34 1.71
C ALA A 41 17.10 -9.70 1.17
N ARG A 42 16.22 -10.71 1.18
CA ARG A 42 16.57 -12.05 0.74
C ARG A 42 16.58 -12.21 -0.78
N ASN A 43 15.66 -11.55 -1.47
CA ASN A 43 15.37 -11.86 -2.88
C ASN A 43 15.70 -10.73 -3.84
N CYS A 44 15.62 -9.52 -3.41
CA CYS A 44 15.68 -8.35 -4.29
C CYS A 44 17.00 -7.57 -4.15
N SER A 45 17.57 -7.55 -2.95
CA SER A 45 18.77 -6.78 -2.66
C SER A 45 20.00 -7.17 -3.48
N PRO A 46 20.18 -8.44 -3.91
CA PRO A 46 21.33 -8.77 -4.76
C PRO A 46 21.43 -7.95 -6.05
N CYS A 47 20.30 -7.53 -6.59
CA CYS A 47 20.25 -6.69 -7.80
C CYS A 47 19.92 -5.23 -7.50
N HIS A 48 19.02 -5.00 -6.55
CA HIS A 48 18.49 -3.65 -6.24
C HIS A 48 19.24 -2.94 -5.11
N GLY A 49 20.23 -3.59 -4.52
CA GLY A 49 21.01 -3.03 -3.42
C GLY A 49 20.34 -3.21 -2.06
N ALA A 50 21.15 -3.34 -1.02
CA ALA A 50 20.67 -3.40 0.35
C ALA A 50 19.87 -2.13 0.66
N ARG A 51 18.66 -2.27 1.16
CA ARG A 51 17.77 -1.16 1.47
C ARG A 51 17.47 -0.25 0.27
N MET A 52 17.45 -0.83 -0.91
CA MET A 52 17.26 -0.13 -2.20
C MET A 52 18.37 0.90 -2.52
N GLN A 53 19.51 0.81 -1.88
CA GLN A 53 20.64 1.69 -2.12
C GLN A 53 21.62 1.04 -3.09
N ASP A 54 22.28 1.88 -3.90
CA ASP A 54 23.32 1.43 -4.82
C ASP A 54 22.88 0.28 -5.76
N PRO A 55 21.80 0.45 -6.52
CA PRO A 55 21.31 -0.59 -7.42
C PRO A 55 22.23 -0.70 -8.64
N GLU A 56 23.15 -1.61 -8.63
CA GLU A 56 24.14 -1.81 -9.70
C GLU A 56 23.47 -2.19 -11.04
N GLY A 57 23.09 -1.18 -11.83
CA GLY A 57 22.46 -1.37 -13.14
C GLY A 57 20.97 -1.69 -13.11
N ALA A 58 20.39 -2.04 -11.97
CA ALA A 58 18.96 -2.21 -11.82
C ALA A 58 18.25 -0.86 -11.63
N PHE A 59 16.94 -0.83 -11.89
CA PHE A 59 16.14 0.37 -11.65
C PHE A 59 16.19 0.75 -10.16
N ASP A 60 16.39 2.05 -9.88
CA ASP A 60 16.35 2.57 -8.53
C ASP A 60 14.90 2.59 -8.02
N LEU A 61 14.57 1.61 -7.18
CA LEU A 61 13.22 1.43 -6.67
C LEU A 61 12.75 2.57 -5.78
N ARG A 62 13.67 3.38 -5.24
CA ARG A 62 13.32 4.59 -4.49
C ARG A 62 12.62 5.62 -5.36
N LYS A 63 12.80 5.53 -6.68
CA LYS A 63 12.17 6.41 -7.68
C LYS A 63 10.90 5.81 -8.28
N PHE A 64 10.47 4.63 -7.85
CA PHE A 64 9.28 4.01 -8.39
C PHE A 64 8.05 4.83 -8.05
N PRO A 65 7.20 5.16 -9.04
CA PRO A 65 6.04 6.03 -8.80
C PRO A 65 5.04 5.37 -7.86
N PRO A 66 4.63 6.04 -6.76
CA PRO A 66 3.71 5.45 -5.78
C PRO A 66 2.30 5.21 -6.32
N GLY A 67 1.93 5.84 -7.43
CA GLY A 67 0.64 5.60 -8.09
C GLY A 67 0.60 4.40 -9.03
N GLU A 68 1.70 3.69 -9.22
CA GLU A 68 1.79 2.60 -10.20
C GLU A 68 1.86 1.22 -9.54
N HIS A 69 0.97 0.97 -8.59
CA HIS A 69 0.86 -0.30 -7.89
C HIS A 69 0.72 -1.49 -8.84
N ASP A 70 -0.19 -1.42 -9.80
CA ASP A 70 -0.45 -2.53 -10.71
C ASP A 70 0.76 -2.87 -11.57
N ARG A 71 1.50 -1.87 -12.00
CA ARG A 71 2.74 -2.07 -12.74
C ARG A 71 3.78 -2.80 -11.89
N PHE A 72 3.91 -2.43 -10.63
CA PHE A 72 4.79 -3.11 -9.68
C PHE A 72 4.40 -4.58 -9.52
N MET A 73 3.13 -4.83 -9.25
CA MET A 73 2.62 -6.19 -9.06
C MET A 73 2.88 -7.07 -10.29
N ARG A 74 2.61 -6.56 -11.49
CA ARG A 74 2.85 -7.31 -12.74
C ARG A 74 4.34 -7.56 -12.97
N SER A 75 5.18 -6.57 -12.73
CA SER A 75 6.62 -6.69 -13.00
C SER A 75 7.27 -7.71 -12.06
N VAL A 76 6.90 -7.72 -10.80
CA VAL A 76 7.43 -8.69 -9.84
C VAL A 76 6.86 -10.09 -10.11
N THR A 77 5.58 -10.20 -10.37
CA THR A 77 4.93 -11.49 -10.61
C THR A 77 5.45 -12.16 -11.87
N ASN A 78 5.55 -11.42 -12.96
CA ASN A 78 5.85 -11.96 -14.28
C ASN A 78 7.31 -11.80 -14.70
N GLY A 79 8.08 -11.01 -13.97
CA GLY A 79 9.41 -10.62 -14.37
C GLY A 79 9.41 -9.49 -15.39
N LYS A 80 10.55 -8.86 -15.56
CA LYS A 80 10.76 -7.81 -16.55
C LYS A 80 12.23 -7.72 -16.89
N SER A 81 12.56 -7.80 -18.18
CA SER A 81 13.95 -7.78 -18.64
C SER A 81 14.76 -8.88 -17.93
N GLN A 82 15.83 -8.55 -17.24
CA GLN A 82 16.66 -9.51 -16.51
C GLN A 82 16.11 -9.87 -15.13
N MET A 83 15.08 -9.17 -14.65
CA MET A 83 14.43 -9.51 -13.39
C MET A 83 13.56 -10.76 -13.57
N PRO A 84 13.83 -11.84 -12.80
CA PRO A 84 13.04 -13.05 -12.94
C PRO A 84 11.61 -12.86 -12.45
N ALA A 85 10.72 -13.76 -12.88
CA ALA A 85 9.35 -13.82 -12.36
C ALA A 85 9.34 -14.41 -10.96
N TRP A 86 8.74 -13.70 -10.02
CA TRP A 86 8.67 -14.12 -8.62
C TRP A 86 7.33 -14.74 -8.24
N GLY A 87 6.36 -14.75 -9.17
CA GLY A 87 5.00 -15.19 -8.89
C GLY A 87 4.87 -16.65 -8.46
N ASP A 88 5.83 -17.51 -8.79
CA ASP A 88 5.84 -18.90 -8.37
C ASP A 88 6.41 -19.10 -6.96
N LEU A 89 7.21 -18.16 -6.48
CA LEU A 89 7.87 -18.22 -5.17
C LEU A 89 7.21 -17.32 -4.13
N LEU A 90 6.62 -16.23 -4.55
CA LEU A 90 5.98 -15.25 -3.69
C LEU A 90 4.49 -15.22 -3.97
N LYS A 91 3.70 -15.27 -2.92
CA LYS A 91 2.25 -15.10 -3.00
C LYS A 91 1.90 -13.62 -3.21
N GLY A 92 0.68 -13.35 -3.64
CA GLY A 92 0.20 -11.99 -3.82
C GLY A 92 0.39 -11.11 -2.58
N ASP A 93 0.14 -11.66 -1.39
CA ASP A 93 0.35 -10.93 -0.12
C ASP A 93 1.82 -10.60 0.14
N ASP A 94 2.74 -11.47 -0.28
CA ASP A 94 4.17 -11.21 -0.17
C ASP A 94 4.59 -10.05 -1.08
N ILE A 95 4.05 -10.02 -2.29
CA ILE A 95 4.35 -8.95 -3.24
C ILE A 95 3.72 -7.62 -2.78
N GLU A 96 2.53 -7.67 -2.18
CA GLU A 96 1.94 -6.49 -1.54
C GLU A 96 2.80 -5.99 -0.38
N ALA A 97 3.38 -6.88 0.41
CA ALA A 97 4.31 -6.50 1.46
C ALA A 97 5.57 -5.85 0.87
N LEU A 98 6.10 -6.38 -0.23
CA LEU A 98 7.20 -5.75 -0.97
C LEU A 98 6.81 -4.35 -1.43
N TRP A 99 5.62 -4.19 -1.98
CA TRP A 99 5.11 -2.88 -2.39
C TRP A 99 5.09 -1.89 -1.23
N SER A 100 4.60 -2.33 -0.06
CA SER A 100 4.58 -1.49 1.13
C SER A 100 5.99 -1.03 1.54
N TYR A 101 6.96 -1.91 1.45
CA TYR A 101 8.34 -1.59 1.77
C TYR A 101 8.96 -0.63 0.74
N VAL A 102 8.76 -0.89 -0.53
CA VAL A 102 9.31 -0.04 -1.62
C VAL A 102 8.77 1.38 -1.55
N THR A 103 7.50 1.53 -1.21
CA THR A 103 6.86 2.86 -1.16
C THR A 103 7.06 3.59 0.17
N MET A 104 7.07 2.87 1.29
CA MET A 104 6.98 3.47 2.61
C MET A 104 8.08 3.04 3.58
N GLY A 105 8.84 2.00 3.23
CA GLY A 105 9.74 1.35 4.19
C GLY A 105 11.05 2.06 4.44
N GLU A 106 11.54 2.78 3.46
CA GLU A 106 12.75 3.57 3.59
C GLU A 106 12.41 5.05 3.38
N LYS A 107 13.00 5.89 4.19
CA LYS A 107 12.83 7.33 4.04
C LYS A 107 13.52 7.81 2.77
N LYS A 108 12.77 8.49 1.98
CA LYS A 108 13.28 9.13 0.77
C LYS A 108 13.87 10.50 1.10
#